data_c284145a5c749136c9f66d6cd3c2f96c
#
_entry.id   c284145a5c749136c9f66d6cd3c2f96c
#
_cell.length_a   1.000
_cell.length_b   1.000
_cell.length_c   1.000
_cell.angle_alpha   90.00
_cell.angle_beta   90.00
_cell.angle_gamma   90.00
#
_symmetry.space_group_name_H-M   'P 1'
#
loop_
_entity.id
_entity.type
_entity.pdbx_description
1 polymer ?
#
loop_
_entity_poly.entity_id
_entity_poly.type
_entity_poly.pdbx_seq_one_letter_code
_entity_poly.pdbx_strand_id
1 'polypeptide(L)'
;SHHLANNTQQGSESPDYHIWDFEEIWQKLTMCADNTITQLKQQQVDLKEIVGISVTTFGVDGAPFDKNGQQLYPIISWKCPRTVPVMENLPQLLDIKALYQRNGIGQYSFNTLFKLLWLKENKPDIFQKMDKFVFISSMLTQRLTSKFTTDRTMAGTSMMTNLATGNWDEDILKLLGLSQKHFPPLHNAGEKVGELTSALADHWGLNRIPVISCGHDTQFAVFG
;
A
#
# COMPACT_ATOMS: atom_id res chain seq x y z
N SER A 1 -1.18 -0.03 24.14
CA SER A 1 -1.57 -0.32 22.75
C SER A 1 -3.08 -0.45 22.62
N HIS A 2 -3.62 -0.11 21.47
CA HIS A 2 -5.04 -0.22 21.14
C HIS A 2 -5.21 -1.14 19.94
N HIS A 3 -6.21 -2.03 20.00
CA HIS A 3 -6.48 -3.02 18.97
C HIS A 3 -7.94 -2.92 18.52
N LEU A 4 -8.16 -2.82 17.23
CA LEU A 4 -9.48 -2.84 16.61
C LEU A 4 -9.51 -3.92 15.54
N ALA A 5 -10.60 -4.69 15.49
CA ALA A 5 -10.79 -5.71 14.46
C ALA A 5 -10.82 -5.06 13.07
N ASN A 6 -10.13 -5.67 12.12
CA ASN A 6 -10.11 -5.25 10.73
C ASN A 6 -10.43 -6.45 9.84
N ASN A 7 -11.59 -6.43 9.20
CA ASN A 7 -12.09 -7.51 8.36
C ASN A 7 -12.29 -7.03 6.92
N THR A 8 -12.11 -7.94 5.97
CA THR A 8 -12.49 -7.68 4.58
C THR A 8 -14.01 -7.57 4.47
N GLN A 9 -14.45 -6.74 3.55
CA GLN A 9 -15.84 -6.66 3.11
C GLN A 9 -16.04 -7.49 1.85
N GLN A 10 -17.28 -7.92 1.62
CA GLN A 10 -17.67 -8.56 0.38
C GLN A 10 -17.71 -7.53 -0.75
N GLY A 11 -17.14 -7.88 -1.90
CA GLY A 11 -17.22 -7.03 -3.08
C GLY A 11 -18.63 -7.02 -3.69
N SER A 12 -19.05 -5.87 -4.19
CA SER A 12 -20.39 -5.71 -4.81
C SER A 12 -20.57 -6.52 -6.10
N GLU A 13 -19.49 -6.94 -6.75
CA GLU A 13 -19.50 -7.60 -8.06
C GLU A 13 -19.66 -9.14 -7.98
N SER A 14 -19.29 -9.73 -6.87
CA SER A 14 -19.40 -11.18 -6.62
C SER A 14 -19.35 -11.47 -5.12
N PRO A 15 -20.11 -12.46 -4.64
CA PRO A 15 -20.08 -12.88 -3.24
C PRO A 15 -18.70 -13.44 -2.82
N ASP A 16 -17.91 -13.93 -3.77
CA ASP A 16 -16.58 -14.48 -3.50
C ASP A 16 -15.48 -13.42 -3.50
N TYR A 17 -15.81 -12.17 -3.88
CA TYR A 17 -14.83 -11.10 -3.91
C TYR A 17 -14.65 -10.45 -2.55
N HIS A 18 -13.40 -10.26 -2.16
CA HIS A 18 -13.00 -9.63 -0.91
C HIS A 18 -12.27 -8.31 -1.20
N ILE A 19 -12.70 -7.26 -0.53
CA ILE A 19 -12.10 -5.92 -0.62
C ILE A 19 -11.78 -5.37 0.76
N TRP A 20 -10.92 -4.36 0.81
CA TRP A 20 -10.73 -3.53 1.98
C TRP A 20 -11.43 -2.18 1.78
N ASP A 21 -12.15 -1.75 2.80
CA ASP A 21 -12.63 -0.37 2.89
C ASP A 21 -11.53 0.48 3.51
N PHE A 22 -10.93 1.34 2.70
CA PHE A 22 -9.84 2.21 3.16
C PHE A 22 -10.31 3.25 4.17
N GLU A 23 -11.51 3.79 4.02
CA GLU A 23 -12.04 4.78 4.98
C GLU A 23 -12.29 4.14 6.34
N GLU A 24 -12.79 2.91 6.39
CA GLU A 24 -12.93 2.16 7.65
C GLU A 24 -11.55 1.94 8.32
N ILE A 25 -10.53 1.56 7.53
CA ILE A 25 -9.17 1.37 8.04
C ILE A 25 -8.63 2.69 8.60
N TRP A 26 -8.79 3.80 7.85
CA TRP A 26 -8.35 5.12 8.28
C TRP A 26 -9.03 5.57 9.58
N GLN A 27 -10.36 5.41 9.68
CA GLN A 27 -11.12 5.73 10.90
C GLN A 27 -10.62 4.94 12.10
N LYS A 28 -10.39 3.63 11.94
CA LYS A 28 -9.86 2.78 13.02
C LYS A 28 -8.45 3.20 13.44
N LEU A 29 -7.60 3.56 12.50
CA LEU A 29 -6.25 4.05 12.78
C LEU A 29 -6.31 5.36 13.57
N THR A 30 -7.13 6.32 13.16
CA THR A 30 -7.30 7.59 13.88
C THR A 30 -7.88 7.39 15.27
N MET A 31 -8.87 6.51 15.44
CA MET A 31 -9.39 6.14 16.77
C MET A 31 -8.30 5.56 17.69
N CYS A 32 -7.44 4.69 17.15
CA CYS A 32 -6.31 4.16 17.93
C CYS A 32 -5.31 5.25 18.31
N ALA A 33 -5.04 6.20 17.41
CA ALA A 33 -4.18 7.33 17.70
C ALA A 33 -4.79 8.25 18.76
N ASP A 34 -6.08 8.61 18.65
CA ASP A 34 -6.81 9.42 19.62
C ASP A 34 -6.77 8.80 21.02
N ASN A 35 -7.03 7.49 21.11
CA ASN A 35 -6.96 6.75 22.36
C ASN A 35 -5.54 6.75 22.95
N THR A 36 -4.52 6.60 22.10
CA THR A 36 -3.11 6.63 22.51
C THR A 36 -2.73 8.00 23.05
N ILE A 37 -3.07 9.07 22.34
CA ILE A 37 -2.82 10.46 22.78
C ILE A 37 -3.53 10.75 24.12
N THR A 38 -4.78 10.31 24.24
CA THR A 38 -5.55 10.45 25.49
C THR A 38 -4.86 9.74 26.66
N GLN A 39 -4.40 8.51 26.44
CA GLN A 39 -3.68 7.73 27.45
C GLN A 39 -2.36 8.39 27.86
N LEU A 40 -1.60 8.91 26.91
CA LEU A 40 -0.34 9.63 27.17
C LEU A 40 -0.59 10.88 28.04
N LYS A 41 -1.63 11.67 27.71
CA LYS A 41 -2.03 12.83 28.51
C LYS A 41 -2.42 12.44 29.95
N GLN A 42 -3.16 11.35 30.14
CA GLN A 42 -3.52 10.84 31.47
C GLN A 42 -2.28 10.39 32.27
N GLN A 43 -1.27 9.87 31.60
CA GLN A 43 0.00 9.48 32.20
C GLN A 43 0.99 10.64 32.35
N GLN A 44 0.57 11.88 32.04
CA GLN A 44 1.39 13.10 32.11
C GLN A 44 2.67 13.05 31.26
N VAL A 45 2.65 12.28 30.17
CA VAL A 45 3.74 12.27 29.17
C VAL A 45 3.70 13.56 28.36
N ASP A 46 4.83 14.24 28.22
CA ASP A 46 4.92 15.42 27.35
C ASP A 46 4.82 14.97 25.88
N LEU A 47 3.77 15.40 25.20
CA LEU A 47 3.56 15.05 23.79
C LEU A 47 4.69 15.56 22.87
N LYS A 48 5.54 16.48 23.31
CA LYS A 48 6.74 16.91 22.58
C LYS A 48 7.80 15.82 22.48
N GLU A 49 7.74 14.79 23.33
CA GLU A 49 8.62 13.61 23.23
C GLU A 49 8.28 12.71 22.05
N ILE A 50 7.10 12.91 21.42
CA ILE A 50 6.75 12.19 20.18
C ILE A 50 7.46 12.90 19.03
N VAL A 51 8.52 12.25 18.51
CA VAL A 51 9.44 12.85 17.53
C VAL A 51 9.21 12.34 16.11
N GLY A 52 8.31 11.39 15.91
CA GLY A 52 8.02 10.83 14.58
C GLY A 52 6.87 9.85 14.60
N ILE A 53 6.35 9.55 13.41
CA ILE A 53 5.30 8.54 13.19
C ILE A 53 5.66 7.72 11.95
N SER A 54 5.32 6.45 11.98
CA SER A 54 5.42 5.56 10.83
C SER A 54 4.23 4.60 10.78
N VAL A 55 4.01 4.00 9.61
CA VAL A 55 2.92 3.05 9.39
C VAL A 55 3.48 1.81 8.72
N THR A 56 3.15 0.64 9.27
CA THR A 56 3.39 -0.65 8.63
C THR A 56 2.07 -1.36 8.40
N THR A 57 1.98 -2.12 7.31
CA THR A 57 0.75 -2.81 6.88
C THR A 57 1.06 -4.18 6.31
N PHE A 58 0.01 -4.97 6.11
CA PHE A 58 0.09 -6.14 5.24
C PHE A 58 0.51 -5.73 3.82
N GLY A 59 1.17 -6.65 3.10
CA GLY A 59 1.74 -6.41 1.77
C GLY A 59 0.72 -6.49 0.63
N VAL A 60 1.20 -6.33 -0.59
CA VAL A 60 0.58 -6.62 -1.89
C VAL A 60 -0.69 -5.84 -2.26
N ASP A 61 -1.38 -5.24 -1.31
CA ASP A 61 -2.67 -4.58 -1.52
C ASP A 61 -2.50 -3.09 -1.79
N GLY A 62 -3.34 -2.56 -2.66
CA GLY A 62 -3.36 -1.15 -3.04
C GLY A 62 -4.52 -0.84 -3.96
N ALA A 63 -4.59 0.39 -4.42
CA ALA A 63 -5.65 0.87 -5.30
C ALA A 63 -5.14 1.79 -6.40
N PRO A 64 -5.84 1.84 -7.57
CA PRO A 64 -5.61 2.82 -8.60
C PRO A 64 -6.19 4.18 -8.19
N PHE A 65 -5.47 5.26 -8.49
CA PHE A 65 -5.88 6.64 -8.28
C PHE A 65 -5.84 7.42 -9.59
N ASP A 66 -6.75 8.36 -9.75
CA ASP A 66 -6.73 9.29 -10.87
C ASP A 66 -5.76 10.47 -10.64
N LYS A 67 -5.64 11.36 -11.64
CA LYS A 67 -4.81 12.56 -11.60
C LYS A 67 -5.20 13.57 -10.50
N ASN A 68 -6.44 13.48 -9.99
CA ASN A 68 -6.94 14.35 -8.93
C ASN A 68 -6.71 13.75 -7.55
N GLY A 69 -6.10 12.55 -7.47
CA GLY A 69 -5.87 11.82 -6.23
C GLY A 69 -7.13 11.13 -5.69
N GLN A 70 -8.11 10.86 -6.54
CA GLN A 70 -9.30 10.08 -6.18
C GLN A 70 -9.07 8.60 -6.45
N GLN A 71 -9.43 7.76 -5.49
CA GLN A 71 -9.39 6.30 -5.64
C GLN A 71 -10.44 5.86 -6.68
N LEU A 72 -9.99 5.12 -7.69
CA LEU A 72 -10.82 4.69 -8.83
C LEU A 72 -11.52 3.33 -8.62
N TYR A 73 -10.95 2.48 -7.78
CA TYR A 73 -11.45 1.12 -7.52
C TYR A 73 -11.16 0.70 -6.07
N PRO A 74 -12.00 -0.13 -5.44
CA PRO A 74 -11.73 -0.66 -4.11
C PRO A 74 -10.41 -1.43 -4.03
N ILE A 75 -9.81 -1.48 -2.86
CA ILE A 75 -8.60 -2.28 -2.63
C ILE A 75 -8.96 -3.76 -2.72
N ILE A 76 -8.46 -4.45 -3.73
CA ILE A 76 -8.59 -5.90 -3.85
C ILE A 76 -7.77 -6.55 -2.75
N SER A 77 -8.44 -7.24 -1.82
CA SER A 77 -7.77 -7.92 -0.71
C SER A 77 -6.90 -9.08 -1.19
N TRP A 78 -5.79 -9.31 -0.51
CA TRP A 78 -4.95 -10.49 -0.70
C TRP A 78 -5.69 -11.82 -0.47
N LYS A 79 -6.84 -11.79 0.22
CA LYS A 79 -7.73 -12.94 0.42
C LYS A 79 -8.66 -13.20 -0.78
N CYS A 80 -8.72 -12.28 -1.75
CA CYS A 80 -9.67 -12.35 -2.84
C CYS A 80 -9.23 -13.34 -3.91
N PRO A 81 -10.06 -14.33 -4.30
CA PRO A 81 -9.67 -15.35 -5.27
C PRO A 81 -9.74 -14.89 -6.73
N ARG A 82 -10.24 -13.67 -7.04
CA ARG A 82 -10.45 -13.19 -8.41
C ARG A 82 -9.23 -13.22 -9.31
N THR A 83 -8.04 -13.18 -8.72
CA THR A 83 -6.76 -13.14 -9.43
C THR A 83 -6.16 -14.53 -9.69
N VAL A 84 -6.78 -15.61 -9.19
CA VAL A 84 -6.30 -16.97 -9.41
C VAL A 84 -6.23 -17.33 -10.90
N PRO A 85 -7.27 -17.12 -11.73
CA PRO A 85 -7.20 -17.42 -13.16
C PRO A 85 -6.14 -16.58 -13.89
N VAL A 86 -5.93 -15.33 -13.47
CA VAL A 86 -4.89 -14.46 -14.04
C VAL A 86 -3.50 -15.00 -13.72
N MET A 87 -3.29 -15.47 -12.48
CA MET A 87 -2.03 -16.11 -12.09
C MET A 87 -1.76 -17.38 -12.89
N GLU A 88 -2.76 -18.23 -13.06
CA GLU A 88 -2.64 -19.48 -13.83
C GLU A 88 -2.31 -19.24 -15.31
N ASN A 89 -2.75 -18.13 -15.87
CA ASN A 89 -2.47 -17.73 -17.24
C ASN A 89 -1.10 -17.06 -17.44
N LEU A 90 -0.44 -16.58 -16.39
CA LEU A 90 0.84 -15.84 -16.51
C LEU A 90 1.93 -16.61 -17.26
N PRO A 91 2.07 -17.97 -17.16
CA PRO A 91 3.07 -18.73 -17.89
C PRO A 91 2.92 -18.66 -19.42
N GLN A 92 1.75 -18.28 -19.93
CA GLN A 92 1.51 -18.04 -21.35
C GLN A 92 2.07 -16.68 -21.82
N LEU A 93 2.31 -15.76 -20.89
CA LEU A 93 2.75 -14.40 -21.15
C LEU A 93 4.23 -14.19 -20.87
N LEU A 94 4.79 -14.92 -19.90
CA LEU A 94 6.14 -14.73 -19.37
C LEU A 94 6.80 -16.05 -18.94
N ASP A 95 8.13 -16.10 -19.05
CA ASP A 95 8.93 -17.12 -18.38
C ASP A 95 8.99 -16.87 -16.87
N ILE A 96 8.27 -17.67 -16.10
CA ILE A 96 8.15 -17.56 -14.65
C ILE A 96 9.48 -17.75 -13.93
N LYS A 97 10.35 -18.63 -14.44
CA LYS A 97 11.67 -18.86 -13.84
C LYS A 97 12.56 -17.63 -14.03
N ALA A 98 12.57 -17.05 -15.22
CA ALA A 98 13.31 -15.83 -15.49
C ALA A 98 12.76 -14.64 -14.67
N LEU A 99 11.44 -14.55 -14.49
CA LEU A 99 10.82 -13.55 -13.65
C LEU A 99 11.25 -13.70 -12.18
N TYR A 100 11.18 -14.92 -11.64
CA TYR A 100 11.64 -15.21 -10.28
C TYR A 100 13.12 -14.85 -10.06
N GLN A 101 13.98 -15.14 -11.02
CA GLN A 101 15.40 -14.78 -10.95
C GLN A 101 15.62 -13.26 -10.90
N ARG A 102 14.73 -12.47 -11.50
CA ARG A 102 14.82 -11.00 -11.49
C ARG A 102 14.26 -10.37 -10.22
N ASN A 103 13.15 -10.89 -9.69
CA ASN A 103 12.44 -10.25 -8.57
C ASN A 103 12.55 -10.98 -7.22
N GLY A 104 12.96 -12.26 -7.21
CA GLY A 104 13.09 -13.08 -6.01
C GLY A 104 11.76 -13.45 -5.33
N ILE A 105 10.60 -13.19 -5.97
CA ILE A 105 9.28 -13.35 -5.36
C ILE A 105 8.56 -14.56 -5.97
N GLY A 106 8.07 -15.44 -5.10
CA GLY A 106 7.23 -16.57 -5.51
C GLY A 106 5.90 -16.10 -6.12
N GLN A 107 5.37 -16.92 -7.04
CA GLN A 107 4.09 -16.68 -7.68
C GLN A 107 2.95 -17.06 -6.74
N TYR A 108 2.23 -16.05 -6.25
CA TYR A 108 1.03 -16.19 -5.42
C TYR A 108 -0.08 -15.33 -6.00
N SER A 109 -1.31 -15.85 -6.02
CA SER A 109 -2.47 -15.14 -6.60
C SER A 109 -2.70 -13.74 -6.02
N PHE A 110 -2.25 -13.48 -4.81
CA PHE A 110 -2.40 -12.20 -4.15
C PHE A 110 -1.36 -11.15 -4.56
N ASN A 111 -0.28 -11.49 -5.30
CA ASN A 111 0.71 -10.48 -5.71
C ASN A 111 0.06 -9.35 -6.52
N THR A 112 0.57 -8.14 -6.37
CA THR A 112 0.01 -6.93 -6.98
C THR A 112 -0.04 -7.00 -8.51
N LEU A 113 0.95 -7.65 -9.13
CA LEU A 113 0.99 -7.89 -10.57
C LEU A 113 -0.34 -8.47 -11.08
N PHE A 114 -0.88 -9.49 -10.40
CA PHE A 114 -2.12 -10.14 -10.82
C PHE A 114 -3.35 -9.26 -10.64
N LYS A 115 -3.34 -8.37 -9.64
CA LYS A 115 -4.42 -7.38 -9.45
C LYS A 115 -4.44 -6.34 -10.56
N LEU A 116 -3.26 -5.89 -10.98
CA LEU A 116 -3.13 -4.95 -12.11
C LEU A 116 -3.50 -5.59 -13.45
N LEU A 117 -3.08 -6.85 -13.69
CA LEU A 117 -3.52 -7.61 -14.86
C LEU A 117 -5.03 -7.81 -14.86
N TRP A 118 -5.61 -8.21 -13.72
CA TRP A 118 -7.06 -8.36 -13.58
C TRP A 118 -7.79 -7.04 -13.85
N LEU A 119 -7.32 -5.92 -13.30
CA LEU A 119 -7.90 -4.60 -13.57
C LEU A 119 -7.81 -4.23 -15.05
N LYS A 120 -6.67 -4.49 -15.69
CA LYS A 120 -6.47 -4.25 -17.12
C LYS A 120 -7.47 -5.01 -17.97
N GLU A 121 -7.75 -6.28 -17.65
CA GLU A 121 -8.62 -7.17 -18.40
C GLU A 121 -10.10 -6.92 -18.12
N ASN A 122 -10.47 -6.69 -16.85
CA ASN A 122 -11.86 -6.68 -16.41
C ASN A 122 -12.41 -5.27 -16.16
N LYS A 123 -11.56 -4.26 -16.00
CA LYS A 123 -11.90 -2.86 -15.74
C LYS A 123 -11.06 -1.89 -16.60
N PRO A 124 -11.05 -2.06 -17.94
CA PRO A 124 -10.16 -1.29 -18.82
C PRO A 124 -10.35 0.22 -18.68
N ASP A 125 -11.58 0.71 -18.48
CA ASP A 125 -11.86 2.13 -18.30
C ASP A 125 -11.21 2.70 -17.02
N ILE A 126 -11.21 1.92 -15.94
CA ILE A 126 -10.56 2.27 -14.67
C ILE A 126 -9.04 2.25 -14.86
N PHE A 127 -8.54 1.17 -15.48
CA PHE A 127 -7.13 1.00 -15.72
C PHE A 127 -6.53 2.12 -16.60
N GLN A 128 -7.25 2.56 -17.63
CA GLN A 128 -6.85 3.67 -18.50
C GLN A 128 -6.84 5.03 -17.80
N LYS A 129 -7.74 5.24 -16.83
CA LYS A 129 -7.80 6.48 -16.04
C LYS A 129 -6.80 6.53 -14.90
N MET A 130 -6.14 5.41 -14.60
CA MET A 130 -5.17 5.34 -13.51
C MET A 130 -3.95 6.22 -13.80
N ASP A 131 -3.74 7.22 -12.97
CA ASP A 131 -2.52 8.04 -12.93
C ASP A 131 -1.46 7.37 -12.04
N LYS A 132 -1.90 6.82 -10.89
CA LYS A 132 -1.02 6.15 -9.93
C LYS A 132 -1.67 4.90 -9.34
N PHE A 133 -0.86 3.87 -9.11
CA PHE A 133 -1.19 2.77 -8.20
C PHE A 133 -0.50 3.02 -6.86
N VAL A 134 -1.27 2.98 -5.76
CA VAL A 134 -0.80 3.32 -4.43
C VAL A 134 -1.04 2.15 -3.48
N PHE A 135 0.02 1.66 -2.84
CA PHE A 135 -0.08 0.60 -1.82
C PHE A 135 -0.74 1.10 -0.55
N ILE A 136 -1.34 0.21 0.22
CA ILE A 136 -2.13 0.57 1.40
C ILE A 136 -1.31 1.33 2.46
N SER A 137 -0.06 0.97 2.72
CA SER A 137 0.83 1.73 3.62
C SER A 137 1.05 3.15 3.12
N SER A 138 1.22 3.30 1.80
CA SER A 138 1.39 4.58 1.15
C SER A 138 0.10 5.40 1.10
N MET A 139 -1.08 4.77 1.04
CA MET A 139 -2.37 5.45 1.18
C MET A 139 -2.51 6.05 2.58
N LEU A 140 -2.13 5.32 3.63
CA LEU A 140 -2.12 5.83 5.00
C LEU A 140 -1.09 6.96 5.17
N THR A 141 0.11 6.80 4.61
CA THR A 141 1.14 7.84 4.58
C THR A 141 0.65 9.11 3.86
N GLN A 142 -0.10 8.95 2.78
CA GLN A 142 -0.70 10.06 2.06
C GLN A 142 -1.71 10.83 2.93
N ARG A 143 -2.54 10.13 3.71
CA ARG A 143 -3.44 10.78 4.68
C ARG A 143 -2.67 11.54 5.77
N LEU A 144 -1.54 11.01 6.22
CA LEU A 144 -0.72 11.65 7.23
C LEU A 144 0.03 12.88 6.70
N THR A 145 0.45 12.88 5.42
CA THR A 145 1.42 13.86 4.86
C THR A 145 0.91 14.65 3.67
N SER A 146 -0.20 14.25 3.05
CA SER A 146 -0.66 14.72 1.74
C SER A 146 0.29 14.41 0.57
N LYS A 147 1.25 13.49 0.75
CA LYS A 147 2.22 13.10 -0.29
C LYS A 147 2.04 11.65 -0.70
N PHE A 148 2.04 11.40 -2.00
CA PHE A 148 2.11 10.05 -2.54
C PHE A 148 3.55 9.54 -2.55
N THR A 149 3.77 8.38 -1.97
CA THR A 149 5.07 7.70 -1.85
C THR A 149 4.90 6.21 -2.14
N THR A 150 5.99 5.51 -2.35
CA THR A 150 6.01 4.04 -2.39
C THR A 150 7.16 3.54 -1.52
N ASP A 151 6.86 2.69 -0.56
CA ASP A 151 7.90 2.00 0.21
C ASP A 151 8.49 0.84 -0.60
N ARG A 152 9.82 0.68 -0.55
CA ARG A 152 10.51 -0.38 -1.29
C ARG A 152 10.15 -1.78 -0.81
N THR A 153 9.84 -1.97 0.47
CA THR A 153 9.45 -3.28 0.98
C THR A 153 8.08 -3.71 0.45
N MET A 154 7.14 -2.75 0.33
CA MET A 154 5.85 -2.97 -0.33
C MET A 154 6.00 -3.22 -1.82
N ALA A 155 6.78 -2.40 -2.52
CA ALA A 155 7.08 -2.62 -3.94
C ALA A 155 7.67 -4.01 -4.19
N GLY A 156 8.56 -4.47 -3.30
CA GLY A 156 9.17 -5.80 -3.35
C GLY A 156 8.17 -6.94 -3.29
N THR A 157 7.01 -6.78 -2.64
CA THR A 157 5.98 -7.85 -2.59
C THR A 157 5.17 -8.00 -3.87
N SER A 158 5.30 -7.05 -4.78
CA SER A 158 4.40 -6.90 -5.94
C SER A 158 4.66 -7.87 -7.11
N MET A 159 5.80 -8.54 -7.16
CA MET A 159 6.40 -9.23 -8.32
C MET A 159 6.82 -8.29 -9.46
N MET A 160 6.84 -6.98 -9.27
CA MET A 160 7.08 -5.99 -10.34
C MET A 160 8.41 -5.25 -10.18
N THR A 161 9.25 -5.62 -9.22
CA THR A 161 10.57 -5.02 -9.02
C THR A 161 11.69 -5.90 -9.56
N ASN A 162 12.83 -5.28 -9.85
CA ASN A 162 14.04 -5.95 -10.30
C ASN A 162 15.13 -5.77 -9.24
N LEU A 163 15.63 -6.88 -8.69
CA LEU A 163 16.62 -6.88 -7.60
C LEU A 163 17.97 -6.28 -8.03
N ALA A 164 18.37 -6.48 -9.29
CA ALA A 164 19.64 -5.97 -9.79
C ALA A 164 19.67 -4.44 -9.89
N THR A 165 18.53 -3.83 -10.22
CA THR A 165 18.42 -2.37 -10.35
C THR A 165 17.87 -1.70 -9.09
N GLY A 166 17.24 -2.47 -8.20
CA GLY A 166 16.52 -1.95 -7.04
C GLY A 166 15.31 -1.08 -7.43
N ASN A 167 14.77 -1.23 -8.62
CA ASN A 167 13.70 -0.42 -9.18
C ASN A 167 12.59 -1.29 -9.80
N TRP A 168 11.59 -0.66 -10.38
CA TRP A 168 10.55 -1.36 -11.14
C TRP A 168 11.16 -2.11 -12.33
N ASP A 169 10.64 -3.31 -12.61
CA ASP A 169 11.03 -4.13 -13.78
C ASP A 169 10.33 -3.59 -15.03
N GLU A 170 11.11 -3.05 -15.96
CA GLU A 170 10.56 -2.39 -17.15
C GLU A 170 9.81 -3.34 -18.09
N ASP A 171 10.20 -4.63 -18.16
CA ASP A 171 9.50 -5.62 -18.99
C ASP A 171 8.11 -5.91 -18.41
N ILE A 172 8.02 -5.99 -17.08
CA ILE A 172 6.73 -6.16 -16.40
C ILE A 172 5.84 -4.93 -16.56
N LEU A 173 6.41 -3.74 -16.41
CA LEU A 173 5.64 -2.51 -16.65
C LEU A 173 5.14 -2.45 -18.10
N LYS A 174 5.97 -2.83 -19.07
CA LYS A 174 5.60 -2.88 -20.47
C LYS A 174 4.50 -3.90 -20.76
N LEU A 175 4.54 -5.08 -20.14
CA LEU A 175 3.47 -6.08 -20.21
C LEU A 175 2.12 -5.50 -19.73
N LEU A 176 2.16 -4.76 -18.64
CA LEU A 176 0.98 -4.06 -18.12
C LEU A 176 0.52 -2.91 -19.04
N GLY A 177 1.41 -2.34 -19.85
CA GLY A 177 1.19 -1.08 -20.57
C GLY A 177 1.37 0.14 -19.67
N LEU A 178 2.12 -0.03 -18.60
CA LEU A 178 2.43 1.01 -17.60
C LEU A 178 3.89 1.47 -17.76
N SER A 179 4.26 2.47 -16.97
CA SER A 179 5.63 2.96 -16.82
C SER A 179 5.85 3.37 -15.36
N GLN A 180 7.10 3.66 -15.00
CA GLN A 180 7.45 4.08 -13.63
C GLN A 180 6.64 5.29 -13.13
N LYS A 181 6.18 6.18 -14.02
CA LYS A 181 5.34 7.34 -13.65
C LYS A 181 4.01 6.98 -12.98
N HIS A 182 3.52 5.73 -13.22
CA HIS A 182 2.28 5.25 -12.59
C HIS A 182 2.49 4.75 -11.15
N PHE A 183 3.69 4.88 -10.62
CA PHE A 183 4.01 4.54 -9.25
C PHE A 183 4.66 5.74 -8.57
N PRO A 184 4.20 6.13 -7.37
CA PRO A 184 4.84 7.20 -6.62
C PRO A 184 6.33 6.90 -6.37
N PRO A 185 7.15 7.93 -6.06
CA PRO A 185 8.57 7.76 -5.80
C PRO A 185 8.87 6.69 -4.76
N LEU A 186 9.88 5.85 -5.04
CA LEU A 186 10.35 4.81 -4.12
C LEU A 186 11.19 5.41 -2.99
N HIS A 187 10.85 5.07 -1.75
CA HIS A 187 11.57 5.42 -0.54
C HIS A 187 12.11 4.18 0.16
N ASN A 188 13.28 4.31 0.76
CA ASN A 188 13.80 3.27 1.65
C ASN A 188 13.11 3.37 3.03
N ALA A 189 13.06 2.24 3.74
CA ALA A 189 12.64 2.24 5.13
C ALA A 189 13.55 3.16 5.96
N GLY A 190 12.97 3.95 6.85
CA GLY A 190 13.66 4.93 7.67
C GLY A 190 13.81 6.32 7.04
N GLU A 191 13.51 6.51 5.75
CA GLU A 191 13.53 7.84 5.13
C GLU A 191 12.33 8.70 5.55
N LYS A 192 12.57 9.99 5.78
CA LYS A 192 11.50 10.98 5.99
C LYS A 192 10.77 11.22 4.68
N VAL A 193 9.49 10.89 4.63
CA VAL A 193 8.64 11.10 3.45
C VAL A 193 7.84 12.39 3.49
N GLY A 194 7.64 12.94 4.67
CA GLY A 194 6.92 14.20 4.86
C GLY A 194 6.83 14.57 6.32
N GLU A 195 5.92 15.48 6.61
CA GLU A 195 5.53 15.87 7.96
C GLU A 195 4.04 15.66 8.13
N LEU A 196 3.62 15.40 9.36
CA LEU A 196 2.22 15.33 9.71
C LEU A 196 1.50 16.59 9.21
N THR A 197 0.33 16.42 8.59
CA THR A 197 -0.49 17.56 8.16
C THR A 197 -0.84 18.46 9.33
N SER A 198 -1.01 19.76 9.10
CA SER A 198 -1.39 20.70 10.16
C SER A 198 -2.70 20.28 10.84
N ALA A 199 -3.69 19.84 10.07
CA ALA A 199 -4.98 19.39 10.60
C ALA A 199 -4.84 18.22 11.59
N LEU A 200 -3.99 17.22 11.30
CA LEU A 200 -3.75 16.10 12.21
C LEU A 200 -2.87 16.49 13.40
N ALA A 201 -1.87 17.36 13.18
CA ALA A 201 -1.04 17.89 14.25
C ALA A 201 -1.89 18.66 15.27
N ASP A 202 -2.76 19.55 14.79
CA ASP A 202 -3.68 20.32 15.64
C ASP A 202 -4.67 19.41 16.37
N HIS A 203 -5.25 18.41 15.66
CA HIS A 203 -6.20 17.45 16.23
C HIS A 203 -5.59 16.64 17.39
N TRP A 204 -4.35 16.17 17.24
CA TRP A 204 -3.67 15.39 18.26
C TRP A 204 -2.90 16.22 19.29
N GLY A 205 -2.75 17.51 19.07
CA GLY A 205 -1.96 18.40 19.92
C GLY A 205 -0.46 18.12 19.81
N LEU A 206 -0.01 17.70 18.63
CA LEU A 206 1.38 17.41 18.30
C LEU A 206 2.00 18.57 17.51
N ASN A 207 3.33 18.61 17.48
CA ASN A 207 4.03 19.36 16.45
C ASN A 207 3.84 18.66 15.09
N ARG A 208 4.21 19.34 14.00
CA ARG A 208 4.31 18.71 12.68
C ARG A 208 5.56 17.81 12.66
N ILE A 209 5.42 16.65 13.27
CA ILE A 209 6.48 15.64 13.36
C ILE A 209 6.72 14.96 12.01
N PRO A 210 7.96 14.46 11.77
CA PRO A 210 8.27 13.70 10.56
C PRO A 210 7.46 12.39 10.48
N VAL A 211 7.00 12.09 9.28
CA VAL A 211 6.45 10.78 8.91
C VAL A 211 7.55 10.02 8.19
N ILE A 212 7.86 8.84 8.70
CA ILE A 212 8.98 8.00 8.26
C ILE A 212 8.44 6.84 7.42
N SER A 213 9.08 6.58 6.28
CA SER A 213 8.78 5.42 5.45
C SER A 213 9.01 4.14 6.25
N CYS A 214 7.97 3.33 6.31
CA CYS A 214 7.98 1.98 6.84
C CYS A 214 7.43 1.07 5.72
N GLY A 215 6.52 0.15 5.92
CA GLY A 215 5.92 -0.55 4.78
C GLY A 215 5.40 -1.92 5.14
N HIS A 216 6.00 -2.99 4.59
CA HIS A 216 5.48 -4.35 4.76
C HIS A 216 5.78 -4.88 6.17
N ASP A 217 4.74 -5.25 6.92
CA ASP A 217 4.78 -5.69 8.31
C ASP A 217 5.73 -6.88 8.56
N THR A 218 5.79 -7.83 7.63
CA THR A 218 6.64 -9.02 7.76
C THR A 218 8.13 -8.66 7.83
N GLN A 219 8.61 -7.69 7.01
CA GLN A 219 10.00 -7.24 7.08
C GLN A 219 10.28 -6.55 8.41
N PHE A 220 9.36 -5.73 8.90
CA PHE A 220 9.54 -5.03 10.17
C PHE A 220 9.42 -5.95 11.37
N ALA A 221 8.62 -7.02 11.31
CA ALA A 221 8.58 -8.06 12.34
C ALA A 221 9.91 -8.83 12.49
N VAL A 222 10.73 -8.90 11.45
CA VAL A 222 12.08 -9.49 11.53
C VAL A 222 13.05 -8.59 12.29
N PHE A 223 12.84 -7.27 12.29
CA PHE A 223 13.68 -6.32 13.03
C PHE A 223 13.30 -6.19 14.52
N GLY A 224 12.06 -6.48 14.90
CA GLY A 224 11.52 -6.39 16.25
C GLY A 224 11.57 -7.70 16.97
#